data_364961c3f701a2dc25f90782bedfe16f
#
_entry.id   364961c3f701a2dc25f90782bedfe16f
#
_cell.length_a   1.000
_cell.length_b   1.000
_cell.length_c   1.000
_cell.angle_alpha   90.00
_cell.angle_beta   90.00
_cell.angle_gamma   90.00
#
_symmetry.space_group_name_H-M   'P 1'
#
loop_
_entity.id
_entity.type
_entity.pdbx_description
1 polymer ?
#
loop_
_entity_poly.entity_id
_entity_poly.type
_entity_poly.pdbx_seq_one_letter_code
_entity_poly.pdbx_strand_id
1 'polypeptide(L)'
;PASMAVAALITCTLFSTATGIIGAVVTLMGLLAWPAMVKAGYDKKFASGIICSGGCLGILIPPSIMLIVYSVIAQLSPLRLFAAAIFPGLLLAGLYIAYAVTRAWLNPSIAPRPPKEDIPPTGEILKEVLVSFVPLFGLIMLVLGTILAGIATPAEAAAAGAFGALILSWFYKT
;
A
#
# COMPACT_ATOMS: atom_id res chain seq x y z
N PRO A 1 0.94 20.08 6.70
CA PRO A 1 0.79 19.12 7.79
C PRO A 1 0.48 17.74 7.21
N ALA A 2 0.84 16.67 7.94
CA ALA A 2 0.58 15.27 7.61
C ALA A 2 1.25 14.69 6.36
N SER A 3 2.24 15.31 5.76
CA SER A 3 2.88 14.79 4.54
C SER A 3 3.41 13.37 4.70
N MET A 4 4.10 13.08 5.82
CA MET A 4 4.61 11.73 6.10
C MET A 4 3.48 10.72 6.39
N ALA A 5 2.39 11.15 7.06
CA ALA A 5 1.25 10.27 7.29
C ALA A 5 0.52 9.91 5.99
N VAL A 6 0.34 10.87 5.09
CA VAL A 6 -0.24 10.63 3.77
C VAL A 6 0.68 9.73 2.93
N ALA A 7 1.99 10.01 2.91
CA ALA A 7 2.96 9.17 2.22
C ALA A 7 2.93 7.73 2.77
N ALA A 8 2.92 7.55 4.10
CA ALA A 8 2.83 6.24 4.73
C ALA A 8 1.53 5.50 4.34
N LEU A 9 0.36 6.17 4.33
CA LEU A 9 -0.90 5.56 3.91
C LEU A 9 -0.89 5.15 2.44
N ILE A 10 -0.37 6.00 1.55
CA ILE A 10 -0.23 5.66 0.13
C ILE A 10 0.70 4.45 -0.04
N THR A 11 1.86 4.47 0.62
CA THR A 11 2.81 3.35 0.57
C THR A 11 2.19 2.08 1.15
N CYS A 12 1.49 2.15 2.29
CA CYS A 12 0.75 1.01 2.85
C CYS A 12 -0.29 0.48 1.85
N THR A 13 -1.05 1.36 1.19
CA THR A 13 -2.06 0.97 0.20
C THR A 13 -1.42 0.16 -0.93
N LEU A 14 -0.30 0.63 -1.46
CA LEU A 14 0.42 -0.02 -2.55
C LEU A 14 1.05 -1.35 -2.12
N PHE A 15 1.70 -1.36 -0.95
CA PHE A 15 2.25 -2.59 -0.38
C PHE A 15 1.18 -3.61 -0.03
N SER A 16 0.02 -3.14 0.42
CA SER A 16 -1.15 -3.97 0.70
C SER A 16 -1.64 -4.71 -0.54
N THR A 17 -1.68 -4.04 -1.69
CA THR A 17 -2.05 -4.68 -2.96
C THR A 17 -1.02 -5.70 -3.42
N ALA A 18 0.28 -5.49 -3.11
CA ALA A 18 1.33 -6.42 -3.49
C ALA A 18 1.37 -7.68 -2.62
N THR A 19 1.11 -7.53 -1.30
CA THR A 19 1.29 -8.63 -0.33
C THR A 19 -0.02 -9.33 0.03
N GLY A 20 -1.13 -8.60 0.08
CA GLY A 20 -2.43 -9.10 0.54
C GLY A 20 -2.45 -9.56 2.00
N ILE A 21 -1.43 -9.22 2.80
CA ILE A 21 -1.23 -9.69 4.18
C ILE A 21 -0.99 -8.49 5.11
N ILE A 22 -1.90 -8.27 6.07
CA ILE A 22 -1.81 -7.17 7.05
C ILE A 22 -0.49 -7.19 7.81
N GLY A 23 -0.14 -8.34 8.38
CA GLY A 23 1.03 -8.48 9.25
C GLY A 23 2.33 -8.07 8.54
N ALA A 24 2.49 -8.42 7.28
CA ALA A 24 3.66 -8.04 6.49
C ALA A 24 3.75 -6.52 6.31
N VAL A 25 2.64 -5.87 5.95
CA VAL A 25 2.60 -4.41 5.73
C VAL A 25 2.82 -3.65 7.03
N VAL A 26 2.11 -4.03 8.11
CA VAL A 26 2.25 -3.35 9.41
C VAL A 26 3.66 -3.51 9.98
N THR A 27 4.25 -4.71 9.88
CA THR A 27 5.62 -4.95 10.37
C THR A 27 6.62 -4.14 9.56
N LEU A 28 6.57 -4.20 8.23
CA LEU A 28 7.50 -3.47 7.38
C LEU A 28 7.40 -1.96 7.59
N MET A 29 6.19 -1.42 7.57
CA MET A 29 5.97 0.01 7.77
C MET A 29 6.22 0.44 9.22
N GLY A 30 6.00 -0.46 10.18
CA GLY A 30 6.39 -0.25 11.57
C GLY A 30 7.90 -0.13 11.75
N LEU A 31 8.69 -0.87 10.97
CA LEU A 31 10.15 -0.77 11.01
C LEU A 31 10.69 0.44 10.23
N LEU A 32 10.05 0.83 9.13
CA LEU A 32 10.55 1.89 8.24
C LEU A 32 9.92 3.25 8.53
N ALA A 33 8.59 3.33 8.52
CA ALA A 33 7.87 4.60 8.59
C ALA A 33 7.70 5.11 10.03
N TRP A 34 7.46 4.22 10.99
CA TRP A 34 7.22 4.63 12.39
C TRP A 34 8.40 5.36 13.02
N PRO A 35 9.67 4.87 12.94
CA PRO A 35 10.82 5.59 13.48
C PRO A 35 11.01 6.95 12.79
N ALA A 36 10.82 7.01 11.48
CA ALA A 36 10.93 8.25 10.71
C ALA A 36 9.87 9.28 11.14
N MET A 37 8.61 8.84 11.32
CA MET A 37 7.52 9.71 11.80
C MET A 37 7.79 10.21 13.23
N VAL A 38 8.23 9.33 14.14
CA VAL A 38 8.54 9.70 15.53
C VAL A 38 9.72 10.67 15.58
N LYS A 39 10.78 10.44 14.78
CA LYS A 39 11.92 11.35 14.66
C LYS A 39 11.52 12.73 14.13
N ALA A 40 10.54 12.78 13.22
CA ALA A 40 9.97 14.03 12.71
C ALA A 40 8.99 14.72 13.70
N GLY A 41 8.84 14.20 14.92
CA GLY A 41 8.02 14.79 15.97
C GLY A 41 6.53 14.43 15.92
N TYR A 42 6.14 13.41 15.15
CA TYR A 42 4.75 12.94 15.14
C TYR A 42 4.36 12.33 16.48
N ASP A 43 3.11 12.53 16.89
CA ASP A 43 2.55 11.82 18.03
C ASP A 43 2.60 10.30 17.81
N LYS A 44 3.10 9.57 18.82
CA LYS A 44 3.33 8.12 18.71
C LYS A 44 2.03 7.34 18.46
N LYS A 45 0.91 7.76 19.08
CA LYS A 45 -0.39 7.11 18.91
C LYS A 45 -0.95 7.37 17.53
N PHE A 46 -0.78 8.58 17.03
CA PHE A 46 -1.19 8.94 15.67
C PHE A 46 -0.38 8.18 14.63
N ALA A 47 0.96 8.14 14.75
CA ALA A 47 1.84 7.43 13.83
C ALA A 47 1.54 5.92 13.77
N SER A 48 1.39 5.26 14.95
CA SER A 48 1.04 3.83 14.98
C SER A 48 -0.36 3.57 14.42
N GLY A 49 -1.33 4.45 14.71
CA GLY A 49 -2.67 4.37 14.14
C GLY A 49 -2.68 4.43 12.61
N ILE A 50 -1.89 5.33 12.01
CA ILE A 50 -1.72 5.45 10.55
C ILE A 50 -1.18 4.17 9.95
N ILE A 51 -0.14 3.58 10.54
CA ILE A 51 0.49 2.35 10.03
C ILE A 51 -0.47 1.16 10.16
N CYS A 52 -1.11 1.01 11.30
CA CYS A 52 -2.07 -0.09 11.51
C CYS A 52 -3.27 0.02 10.57
N SER A 53 -3.86 1.21 10.43
CA SER A 53 -4.98 1.43 9.52
C SER A 53 -4.59 1.20 8.05
N GLY A 54 -3.42 1.69 7.65
CA GLY A 54 -2.87 1.45 6.31
C GLY A 54 -2.65 -0.04 6.02
N GLY A 55 -2.13 -0.80 7.00
CA GLY A 55 -1.95 -2.25 6.86
C GLY A 55 -3.27 -3.01 6.71
N CYS A 56 -4.35 -2.56 7.35
CA CYS A 56 -5.67 -3.19 7.22
C CYS A 56 -6.23 -3.13 5.78
N LEU A 57 -5.77 -2.22 4.94
CA LEU A 57 -6.17 -2.15 3.53
C LEU A 57 -5.79 -3.41 2.74
N GLY A 58 -4.78 -4.17 3.20
CA GLY A 58 -4.34 -5.41 2.55
C GLY A 58 -5.38 -6.54 2.52
N ILE A 59 -6.40 -6.48 3.37
CA ILE A 59 -7.51 -7.44 3.29
C ILE A 59 -8.51 -7.03 2.20
N LEU A 60 -8.72 -5.73 2.01
CA LEU A 60 -9.81 -5.20 1.21
C LEU A 60 -9.40 -4.89 -0.22
N ILE A 61 -8.16 -4.39 -0.43
CA ILE A 61 -7.70 -4.01 -1.77
C ILE A 61 -7.13 -5.23 -2.49
N PRO A 62 -7.68 -5.61 -3.67
CA PRO A 62 -7.17 -6.74 -4.44
C PRO A 62 -5.74 -6.52 -4.99
N PRO A 63 -4.96 -7.61 -5.18
CA PRO A 63 -5.27 -9.01 -4.85
C PRO A 63 -5.14 -9.29 -3.35
N SER A 64 -6.14 -9.92 -2.75
CA SER A 64 -6.20 -10.21 -1.32
C SER A 64 -6.44 -11.71 -1.08
N ILE A 65 -5.62 -12.31 -0.22
CA ILE A 65 -5.75 -13.72 0.16
C ILE A 65 -7.10 -13.97 0.84
N MET A 66 -7.55 -13.05 1.69
CA MET A 66 -8.83 -13.19 2.38
C MET A 66 -10.03 -13.18 1.44
N LEU A 67 -10.00 -12.38 0.38
CA LEU A 67 -11.04 -12.40 -0.64
C LEU A 67 -11.04 -13.71 -1.43
N ILE A 68 -9.88 -14.33 -1.67
CA ILE A 68 -9.81 -15.65 -2.30
C ILE A 68 -10.44 -16.71 -1.38
N VAL A 69 -10.04 -16.76 -0.11
CA VAL A 69 -10.61 -17.68 0.87
C VAL A 69 -12.13 -17.50 0.98
N TYR A 70 -12.58 -16.25 1.08
CA TYR A 70 -14.01 -15.95 1.12
C TYR A 70 -14.74 -16.40 -0.15
N SER A 71 -14.13 -16.24 -1.32
CA SER A 71 -14.75 -16.69 -2.59
C SER A 71 -15.04 -18.18 -2.60
N VAL A 72 -14.12 -18.98 -2.06
CA VAL A 72 -14.28 -20.45 -1.98
C VAL A 72 -15.39 -20.83 -0.99
N ILE A 73 -15.41 -20.23 0.19
CA ILE A 73 -16.42 -20.54 1.22
C ILE A 73 -17.82 -20.10 0.77
N ALA A 74 -17.92 -18.93 0.18
CA ALA A 74 -19.19 -18.36 -0.26
C ALA A 74 -19.63 -18.86 -1.65
N GLN A 75 -18.84 -19.71 -2.31
CA GLN A 75 -19.09 -20.24 -3.67
C GLN A 75 -19.28 -19.09 -4.69
N LEU A 76 -18.49 -17.99 -4.53
CA LEU A 76 -18.52 -16.84 -5.41
C LEU A 76 -17.28 -16.83 -6.32
N SER A 77 -17.39 -16.17 -7.46
CA SER A 77 -16.25 -15.98 -8.36
C SER A 77 -15.23 -15.02 -7.73
N PRO A 78 -13.94 -15.41 -7.60
CA PRO A 78 -12.87 -14.51 -7.14
C PRO A 78 -12.77 -13.23 -7.97
N LEU A 79 -12.99 -13.35 -9.28
CA LEU A 79 -12.99 -12.22 -10.21
C LEU A 79 -14.04 -11.17 -9.85
N ARG A 80 -15.29 -11.62 -9.60
CA ARG A 80 -16.38 -10.71 -9.22
C ARG A 80 -16.13 -10.05 -7.86
N LEU A 81 -15.56 -10.81 -6.91
CA LEU A 81 -15.19 -10.29 -5.60
C LEU A 81 -14.08 -9.23 -5.69
N PHE A 82 -13.04 -9.49 -6.47
CA PHE A 82 -11.97 -8.53 -6.68
C PHE A 82 -12.49 -7.25 -7.34
N ALA A 83 -13.27 -7.36 -8.40
CA ALA A 83 -13.87 -6.20 -9.05
C ALA A 83 -14.74 -5.38 -8.09
N ALA A 84 -15.57 -6.05 -7.27
CA ALA A 84 -16.43 -5.40 -6.29
C ALA A 84 -15.65 -4.73 -5.14
N ALA A 85 -14.48 -5.28 -4.75
CA ALA A 85 -13.68 -4.79 -3.63
C ALA A 85 -12.82 -3.56 -3.96
N ILE A 86 -12.52 -3.31 -5.23
CA ILE A 86 -11.68 -2.17 -5.64
C ILE A 86 -12.26 -0.84 -5.14
N PHE A 87 -13.53 -0.58 -5.44
CA PHE A 87 -14.15 0.69 -5.08
C PHE A 87 -14.24 0.91 -3.56
N PRO A 88 -14.76 -0.03 -2.74
CA PRO A 88 -14.75 0.10 -1.28
C PRO A 88 -13.34 0.23 -0.70
N GLY A 89 -12.35 -0.49 -1.26
CA GLY A 89 -10.97 -0.43 -0.81
C GLY A 89 -10.34 0.94 -1.04
N LEU A 90 -10.49 1.49 -2.23
CA LEU A 90 -9.99 2.84 -2.55
C LEU A 90 -10.75 3.93 -1.78
N LEU A 91 -12.06 3.76 -1.59
CA LEU A 91 -12.86 4.66 -0.76
C LEU A 91 -12.34 4.68 0.69
N LEU A 92 -12.07 3.52 1.27
CA LEU A 92 -11.53 3.41 2.63
C LEU A 92 -10.13 4.03 2.72
N ALA A 93 -9.26 3.79 1.76
CA ALA A 93 -7.95 4.43 1.69
C ALA A 93 -8.07 5.97 1.64
N GLY A 94 -8.99 6.48 0.81
CA GLY A 94 -9.30 7.91 0.74
C GLY A 94 -9.82 8.48 2.06
N LEU A 95 -10.69 7.75 2.75
CA LEU A 95 -11.20 8.14 4.08
C LEU A 95 -10.10 8.18 5.14
N TYR A 96 -9.15 7.23 5.13
CA TYR A 96 -8.01 7.26 6.03
C TYR A 96 -7.11 8.46 5.76
N ILE A 97 -6.84 8.78 4.49
CA ILE A 97 -6.06 9.97 4.11
C ILE A 97 -6.81 11.23 4.54
N ALA A 98 -8.12 11.32 4.26
CA ALA A 98 -8.95 12.46 4.66
C ALA A 98 -8.94 12.66 6.18
N TYR A 99 -9.09 11.58 6.95
CA TYR A 99 -9.00 11.61 8.41
C TYR A 99 -7.62 12.10 8.89
N ALA A 100 -6.54 11.54 8.32
CA ALA A 100 -5.17 11.91 8.70
C ALA A 100 -4.90 13.40 8.45
N VAL A 101 -5.31 13.90 7.28
CA VAL A 101 -5.16 15.32 6.90
C VAL A 101 -6.00 16.21 7.80
N THR A 102 -7.27 15.87 8.02
CA THR A 102 -8.19 16.66 8.86
C THR A 102 -7.70 16.72 10.30
N ARG A 103 -7.25 15.60 10.87
CA ARG A 103 -6.71 15.55 12.24
C ARG A 103 -5.45 16.39 12.38
N ALA A 104 -4.54 16.33 11.40
CA ALA A 104 -3.33 17.13 11.40
C ALA A 104 -3.60 18.61 11.14
N TRP A 105 -4.67 18.95 10.43
CA TRP A 105 -5.08 20.34 10.22
C TRP A 105 -5.72 20.94 11.47
N LEU A 106 -6.57 20.19 12.16
CA LEU A 106 -7.21 20.60 13.41
C LEU A 106 -6.22 20.67 14.57
N ASN A 107 -5.21 19.81 14.58
CA ASN A 107 -4.19 19.79 15.62
C ASN A 107 -2.79 19.60 15.00
N PRO A 108 -2.13 20.69 14.56
CA PRO A 108 -0.83 20.63 13.90
C PRO A 108 0.30 20.03 14.75
N SER A 109 0.12 19.98 16.07
CA SER A 109 1.13 19.44 16.99
C SER A 109 1.29 17.91 16.89
N ILE A 110 0.27 17.19 16.41
CA ILE A 110 0.33 15.73 16.28
C ILE A 110 1.05 15.24 15.01
N ALA A 111 1.18 16.13 14.01
CA ALA A 111 1.80 15.83 12.71
C ALA A 111 2.57 17.06 12.19
N PRO A 112 3.69 17.42 12.82
CA PRO A 112 4.48 18.58 12.42
C PRO A 112 5.05 18.38 11.01
N ARG A 113 5.39 19.48 10.36
CA ARG A 113 6.09 19.42 9.07
C ARG A 113 7.55 19.07 9.32
N PRO A 114 8.14 18.15 8.52
CA PRO A 114 9.57 17.90 8.59
C PRO A 114 10.36 19.18 8.26
N PRO A 115 11.56 19.37 8.84
CA PRO A 115 12.44 20.47 8.50
C PRO A 115 12.71 20.51 6.99
N LYS A 116 12.79 21.71 6.40
CA LYS A 116 13.04 21.85 4.94
C LYS A 116 14.39 21.30 4.50
N GLU A 117 15.35 21.24 5.42
CA GLU A 117 16.70 20.77 5.18
C GLU A 117 16.77 19.24 4.92
N ASP A 118 15.80 18.49 5.45
CA ASP A 118 15.73 17.03 5.28
C ASP A 118 14.92 16.61 4.04
N ILE A 119 14.45 17.56 3.23
CA ILE A 119 13.65 17.24 2.04
C ILE A 119 14.56 17.25 0.81
N PRO A 120 14.82 16.10 0.15
CA PRO A 120 15.57 16.04 -1.09
C PRO A 120 14.91 16.88 -2.20
N PRO A 121 15.66 17.33 -3.21
CA PRO A 121 15.08 18.08 -4.32
C PRO A 121 14.01 17.26 -5.03
N THR A 122 12.91 17.91 -5.42
CA THR A 122 11.72 17.27 -5.97
C THR A 122 12.03 16.35 -7.17
N GLY A 123 13.07 16.66 -7.94
CA GLY A 123 13.50 15.82 -9.08
C GLY A 123 14.09 14.49 -8.67
N GLU A 124 14.84 14.43 -7.58
CA GLU A 124 15.40 13.18 -7.03
C GLU A 124 14.30 12.31 -6.44
N ILE A 125 13.38 12.92 -5.66
CA ILE A 125 12.21 12.22 -5.11
C ILE A 125 11.40 11.60 -6.24
N LEU A 126 11.11 12.36 -7.29
CA LEU A 126 10.32 11.87 -8.41
C LEU A 126 11.01 10.71 -9.14
N LYS A 127 12.33 10.81 -9.34
CA LYS A 127 13.14 9.74 -9.94
C LYS A 127 13.14 8.48 -9.09
N GLU A 128 13.35 8.60 -7.78
CA GLU A 128 13.33 7.46 -6.85
C GLU A 128 11.96 6.80 -6.78
N VAL A 129 10.89 7.59 -6.72
CA VAL A 129 9.52 7.09 -6.75
C VAL A 129 9.25 6.35 -8.07
N LEU A 130 9.61 6.92 -9.21
CA LEU A 130 9.39 6.27 -10.51
C LEU A 130 10.19 4.96 -10.62
N VAL A 131 11.47 4.97 -10.27
CA VAL A 131 12.33 3.78 -10.38
C VAL A 131 11.87 2.67 -9.44
N SER A 132 11.45 2.99 -8.22
CA SER A 132 11.03 1.99 -7.23
C SER A 132 9.57 1.57 -7.40
N PHE A 133 8.70 2.51 -7.78
CA PHE A 133 7.26 2.29 -7.83
C PHE A 133 6.77 1.68 -9.14
N VAL A 134 7.29 2.13 -10.28
CA VAL A 134 6.80 1.70 -11.60
C VAL A 134 6.92 0.19 -11.80
N PRO A 135 8.03 -0.47 -11.46
CA PRO A 135 8.14 -1.93 -11.59
C PRO A 135 7.16 -2.69 -10.71
N LEU A 136 6.99 -2.24 -9.45
CA LEU A 136 6.05 -2.85 -8.52
C LEU A 136 4.61 -2.67 -9.00
N PHE A 137 4.26 -1.46 -9.43
CA PHE A 137 2.94 -1.16 -9.98
C PHE A 137 2.66 -1.96 -11.27
N GLY A 138 3.66 -2.08 -12.14
CA GLY A 138 3.58 -2.92 -13.34
C GLY A 138 3.29 -4.38 -13.01
N LEU A 139 3.96 -4.93 -11.98
CA LEU A 139 3.73 -6.29 -11.52
C LEU A 139 2.32 -6.47 -10.95
N ILE A 140 1.84 -5.52 -10.14
CA ILE A 140 0.47 -5.52 -9.61
C ILE A 140 -0.55 -5.46 -10.75
N MET A 141 -0.33 -4.57 -11.72
CA MET A 141 -1.22 -4.44 -12.89
C MET A 141 -1.21 -5.70 -13.77
N LEU A 142 -0.08 -6.36 -13.90
CA LEU A 142 0.01 -7.63 -14.62
C LEU A 142 -0.83 -8.71 -13.93
N VAL A 143 -0.65 -8.90 -12.63
CA VAL A 143 -1.38 -9.91 -11.85
C VAL A 143 -2.87 -9.59 -11.77
N LEU A 144 -3.22 -8.39 -11.33
CA LEU A 144 -4.62 -8.00 -11.16
C LEU A 144 -5.33 -7.84 -12.51
N GLY A 145 -4.64 -7.25 -13.49
CA GLY A 145 -5.18 -7.02 -14.83
C GLY A 145 -5.51 -8.32 -15.56
N THR A 146 -4.65 -9.35 -15.47
CA THR A 146 -4.92 -10.67 -16.07
C THR A 146 -6.09 -11.38 -15.42
N ILE A 147 -6.25 -11.24 -14.10
CA ILE A 147 -7.42 -11.78 -13.37
C ILE A 147 -8.69 -11.04 -13.78
N LEU A 148 -8.67 -9.69 -13.77
CA LEU A 148 -9.84 -8.87 -14.09
C LEU A 148 -10.27 -8.98 -15.54
N ALA A 149 -9.34 -9.21 -16.46
CA ALA A 149 -9.63 -9.48 -17.87
C ALA A 149 -10.16 -10.92 -18.09
N GLY A 150 -10.17 -11.78 -17.05
CA GLY A 150 -10.59 -13.18 -17.16
C GLY A 150 -9.64 -14.07 -17.97
N ILE A 151 -8.40 -13.60 -18.20
CA ILE A 151 -7.38 -14.32 -18.99
C ILE A 151 -6.72 -15.40 -18.15
N ALA A 152 -6.51 -15.14 -16.85
CA ALA A 152 -5.83 -16.03 -15.94
C ALA A 152 -6.65 -16.25 -14.66
N THR A 153 -6.57 -17.45 -14.12
CA THR A 153 -7.05 -17.75 -12.76
C THR A 153 -6.15 -17.08 -11.72
N PRO A 154 -6.62 -16.86 -10.49
CA PRO A 154 -5.76 -16.31 -9.42
C PRO A 154 -4.45 -17.09 -9.21
N ALA A 155 -4.47 -18.43 -9.39
CA ALA A 155 -3.28 -19.26 -9.25
C ALA A 155 -2.28 -19.05 -10.40
N GLU A 156 -2.75 -18.96 -11.64
CA GLU A 156 -1.91 -18.69 -12.82
C GLU A 156 -1.33 -17.28 -12.77
N ALA A 157 -2.14 -16.29 -12.38
CA ALA A 157 -1.68 -14.92 -12.21
C ALA A 157 -0.63 -14.79 -11.09
N ALA A 158 -0.78 -15.54 -9.99
CA ALA A 158 0.22 -15.59 -8.93
C ALA A 158 1.55 -16.19 -9.42
N ALA A 159 1.50 -17.25 -10.24
CA ALA A 159 2.70 -17.84 -10.85
C ALA A 159 3.40 -16.85 -11.80
N ALA A 160 2.64 -16.14 -12.64
CA ALA A 160 3.17 -15.09 -13.50
C ALA A 160 3.77 -13.93 -12.69
N GLY A 161 3.12 -13.54 -11.58
CA GLY A 161 3.62 -12.54 -10.64
C GLY A 161 4.93 -12.96 -9.97
N ALA A 162 5.03 -14.20 -9.52
CA ALA A 162 6.26 -14.75 -8.93
C ALA A 162 7.41 -14.76 -9.94
N PHE A 163 7.15 -15.17 -11.18
CA PHE A 163 8.13 -15.13 -12.26
C PHE A 163 8.56 -13.69 -12.59
N GLY A 164 7.61 -12.76 -12.66
CA GLY A 164 7.90 -11.35 -12.85
C GLY A 164 8.76 -10.75 -11.71
N ALA A 165 8.48 -11.13 -10.45
CA ALA A 165 9.27 -10.72 -9.30
C ALA A 165 10.72 -11.26 -9.36
N LEU A 166 10.93 -12.49 -9.82
CA LEU A 166 12.27 -13.05 -10.05
C LEU A 166 13.04 -12.26 -11.11
N ILE A 167 12.39 -11.90 -12.22
CA ILE A 167 12.97 -11.07 -13.26
C ILE A 167 13.37 -9.69 -12.70
N LEU A 168 12.48 -9.04 -11.96
CA LEU A 168 12.77 -7.75 -11.34
C LEU A 168 13.94 -7.85 -10.35
N SER A 169 13.97 -8.87 -9.51
CA SER A 169 15.07 -9.12 -8.58
C SER A 169 16.43 -9.25 -9.30
N TRP A 170 16.43 -9.94 -10.43
CA TRP A 170 17.65 -10.09 -11.25
C TRP A 170 18.12 -8.76 -11.86
N PHE A 171 17.18 -7.92 -12.33
CA PHE A 171 17.52 -6.58 -12.84
C PHE A 171 18.02 -5.62 -11.76
N TYR A 172 17.46 -5.70 -10.55
CA TYR A 172 17.88 -4.86 -9.42
C TYR A 172 19.12 -5.38 -8.69
N LYS A 173 19.65 -6.57 -9.06
CA LYS A 173 20.87 -7.18 -8.48
C LYS A 173 20.87 -7.22 -6.94
N THR A 174 19.74 -7.51 -6.33
CA THR A 174 19.61 -7.77 -4.89
C THR A 174 19.63 -9.24 -4.59
#